data_4a63e87835ccad952ac9c3a6fb725ce7
#
_entry.id   4a63e87835ccad952ac9c3a6fb725ce7
#
_cell.length_a   1.000
_cell.length_b   1.000
_cell.length_c   1.000
_cell.angle_alpha   90.00
_cell.angle_beta   90.00
_cell.angle_gamma   90.00
#
_symmetry.space_group_name_H-M   'P 1'
#
loop_
_entity.id
_entity.type
_entity.pdbx_description
1 polymer ?
#
loop_
_entity_poly.entity_id
_entity_poly.type
_entity_poly.pdbx_seq_one_letter_code
_entity_poly.pdbx_strand_id
1 'polypeptide(L)'
;MTGMKKLEGIPVIVNEKKCGQVIRGVLNKDGRALRGLMVRTGFLGPRWLERNQIKVLGKISVIAEGKMRKPPKDAEYRLYRVSDADGERLGIVTDALLNEETLRVAALEVSAGPMDDLIFGRWYATAFSVLPGQTTGHVTVFCDGREGTQ
;
A
#
# COMPACT_ATOMS: atom_id res chain seq x y z
N MET A 1 8.00 4.26 10.05
CA MET A 1 7.01 3.64 9.13
C MET A 1 6.26 4.69 8.35
N THR A 2 5.89 4.37 7.13
CA THR A 2 5.22 5.32 6.23
C THR A 2 3.93 4.72 5.69
N GLY A 3 2.83 5.48 5.78
CA GLY A 3 1.60 5.10 5.10
C GLY A 3 1.75 5.22 3.60
N MET A 4 1.20 4.25 2.84
CA MET A 4 1.29 4.27 1.38
C MET A 4 0.68 5.52 0.76
N LYS A 5 -0.40 6.04 1.35
CA LYS A 5 -1.02 7.27 0.84
C LYS A 5 -0.11 8.48 0.91
N LYS A 6 0.81 8.51 1.87
CA LYS A 6 1.78 9.61 1.98
C LYS A 6 2.83 9.59 0.87
N LEU A 7 2.96 8.49 0.15
CA LEU A 7 3.87 8.41 -1.00
C LEU A 7 3.32 9.11 -2.23
N GLU A 8 2.01 9.29 -2.32
CA GLU A 8 1.37 9.90 -3.48
C GLU A 8 1.88 11.33 -3.69
N GLY A 9 2.31 11.61 -4.91
CA GLY A 9 2.85 12.92 -5.29
C GLY A 9 4.33 13.12 -5.00
N ILE A 10 4.99 12.19 -4.30
CA ILE A 10 6.42 12.32 -3.99
C ILE A 10 7.24 12.16 -5.28
N PRO A 11 8.26 13.02 -5.50
CA PRO A 11 9.14 12.91 -6.67
C PRO A 11 9.90 11.60 -6.70
N VAL A 12 10.02 11.04 -7.90
CA VAL A 12 10.79 9.81 -8.15
C VAL A 12 12.06 10.17 -8.90
N ILE A 13 13.19 9.78 -8.33
CA ILE A 13 14.52 10.01 -8.90
C ILE A 13 15.09 8.67 -9.30
N VAL A 14 15.29 8.47 -10.60
CA VAL A 14 15.85 7.23 -11.15
C VAL A 14 17.16 7.53 -11.84
N ASN A 15 18.20 6.79 -11.46
CA ASN A 15 19.55 7.00 -12.01
C ASN A 15 19.97 8.47 -11.93
N GLU A 16 19.72 9.09 -10.76
CA GLU A 16 20.09 10.48 -10.44
C GLU A 16 19.29 11.57 -11.18
N LYS A 17 18.22 11.19 -11.89
CA LYS A 17 17.37 12.14 -12.60
C LYS A 17 15.94 12.08 -12.09
N LYS A 18 15.31 13.24 -11.89
CA LYS A 18 13.89 13.31 -11.58
C LYS A 18 13.09 12.82 -12.80
N CYS A 19 12.34 11.72 -12.63
CA CYS A 19 11.59 11.08 -13.71
C CYS A 19 10.09 11.27 -13.62
N GLY A 20 9.57 11.66 -12.46
CA GLY A 20 8.14 11.80 -12.28
C GLY A 20 7.74 11.87 -10.82
N GLN A 21 6.50 11.48 -10.56
CA GLN A 21 5.91 11.49 -9.22
C GLN A 21 5.16 10.20 -8.98
N VAL A 22 5.13 9.76 -7.74
CA VAL A 22 4.35 8.58 -7.35
C VAL A 22 2.86 8.85 -7.54
N ILE A 23 2.18 7.98 -8.28
CA ILE A 23 0.73 7.97 -8.36
C ILE A 23 0.19 7.23 -7.14
N ARG A 24 0.71 6.01 -6.90
CA ARG A 24 0.35 5.20 -5.74
C ARG A 24 1.26 3.99 -5.63
N GLY A 25 1.26 3.37 -4.44
CA GLY A 25 1.88 2.08 -4.23
C GLY A 25 0.89 0.94 -4.48
N VAL A 26 1.43 -0.22 -4.85
CA VAL A 26 0.65 -1.44 -5.03
C VAL A 26 1.28 -2.54 -4.18
N LEU A 27 0.46 -3.22 -3.40
CA LEU A 27 0.92 -4.32 -2.55
C LEU A 27 0.94 -5.64 -3.33
N ASN A 28 1.77 -6.57 -2.85
CA ASN A 28 1.65 -7.97 -3.25
C ASN A 28 0.24 -8.47 -2.91
N LYS A 29 -0.22 -9.50 -3.60
CA LYS A 29 -1.57 -10.02 -3.42
C LYS A 29 -1.81 -10.61 -2.03
N ASP A 30 -0.76 -11.01 -1.35
CA ASP A 30 -0.85 -11.47 0.04
C ASP A 30 -0.90 -10.32 1.06
N GLY A 31 -0.75 -9.09 0.61
CA GLY A 31 -0.80 -7.91 1.47
C GLY A 31 0.40 -7.70 2.36
N ARG A 32 1.49 -8.45 2.17
CA ARG A 32 2.60 -8.46 3.13
C ARG A 32 3.76 -7.55 2.79
N ALA A 33 3.82 -7.09 1.54
CA ALA A 33 4.91 -6.23 1.11
C ALA A 33 4.47 -5.34 -0.06
N LEU A 34 5.20 -4.25 -0.25
CA LEU A 34 5.08 -3.43 -1.43
C LEU A 34 5.53 -4.23 -2.65
N ARG A 35 4.71 -4.28 -3.69
CA ARG A 35 5.07 -4.89 -4.97
C ARG A 35 5.82 -3.91 -5.86
N GLY A 36 5.37 -2.67 -5.89
CA GLY A 36 5.96 -1.63 -6.70
C GLY A 36 5.18 -0.33 -6.61
N LEU A 37 5.63 0.64 -7.40
CA LEU A 37 5.03 1.97 -7.45
C LEU A 37 4.57 2.29 -8.88
N MET A 38 3.36 2.85 -8.98
CA MET A 38 2.91 3.51 -10.20
C MET A 38 3.45 4.92 -10.21
N VAL A 39 4.10 5.31 -11.30
CA VAL A 39 4.77 6.60 -11.43
C VAL A 39 4.22 7.35 -12.64
N ARG A 40 3.89 8.62 -12.44
CA ARG A 40 3.49 9.52 -13.53
C ARG A 40 4.74 10.11 -14.16
N THR A 41 4.91 9.94 -15.46
CA THR A 41 6.12 10.37 -16.20
C THR A 41 5.77 11.25 -17.40
N GLY A 42 5.13 12.37 -17.19
CA GLY A 42 4.84 13.33 -18.28
C GLY A 42 4.01 12.72 -19.41
N PHE A 43 4.54 12.76 -20.64
CA PHE A 43 3.80 12.35 -21.84
C PHE A 43 3.63 10.86 -22.03
N LEU A 44 4.45 10.05 -21.37
CA LEU A 44 4.47 8.60 -21.60
C LEU A 44 3.39 7.83 -20.85
N GLY A 45 2.59 8.53 -20.04
CA GLY A 45 1.62 7.90 -19.19
C GLY A 45 2.25 7.19 -17.99
N PRO A 46 1.47 6.38 -17.28
CA PRO A 46 1.98 5.69 -16.09
C PRO A 46 3.08 4.69 -16.42
N ARG A 47 4.08 4.65 -15.56
CA ARG A 47 5.16 3.67 -15.61
C ARG A 47 5.21 2.90 -14.31
N TRP A 48 5.89 1.78 -14.32
CA TRP A 48 5.99 0.87 -13.19
C TRP A 48 7.43 0.79 -12.69
N LEU A 49 7.57 0.96 -11.39
CA LEU A 49 8.83 0.80 -10.69
C LEU A 49 8.71 -0.41 -9.77
N GLU A 50 9.49 -1.47 -10.04
CA GLU A 50 9.50 -2.67 -9.22
C GLU A 50 10.09 -2.39 -7.84
N ARG A 51 9.65 -3.15 -6.85
CA ARG A 51 10.16 -3.05 -5.50
C ARG A 51 11.68 -3.12 -5.43
N ASN A 52 12.29 -4.05 -6.15
CA ASN A 52 13.73 -4.25 -6.11
C ASN A 52 14.54 -3.12 -6.75
N GLN A 53 13.91 -2.22 -7.48
CA GLN A 53 14.54 -1.03 -8.04
C GLN A 53 14.60 0.12 -7.03
N ILE A 54 13.80 0.07 -5.97
CA ILE A 54 13.72 1.14 -4.97
C ILE A 54 14.90 1.01 -4.02
N LYS A 55 15.74 2.06 -3.96
CA LYS A 55 16.89 2.13 -3.06
C LYS A 55 16.58 2.87 -1.78
N VAL A 56 15.79 3.95 -1.89
CA VAL A 56 15.36 4.73 -0.73
C VAL A 56 13.90 5.10 -0.91
N LEU A 57 13.10 4.74 0.07
CA LEU A 57 11.72 5.19 0.17
C LEU A 57 11.69 6.33 1.20
N GLY A 58 11.99 7.54 0.73
CA GLY A 58 12.12 8.70 1.61
C GLY A 58 10.82 9.46 1.79
N LYS A 59 10.85 10.42 2.71
CA LYS A 59 9.68 11.28 2.98
C LYS A 59 9.50 12.37 1.92
N ILE A 60 10.57 12.75 1.25
CA ILE A 60 10.54 13.84 0.26
C ILE A 60 10.88 13.37 -1.15
N SER A 61 11.42 12.18 -1.30
CA SER A 61 11.72 11.61 -2.61
C SER A 61 11.86 10.10 -2.52
N VAL A 62 11.57 9.44 -3.64
CA VAL A 62 11.87 8.02 -3.85
C VAL A 62 13.09 7.94 -4.74
N ILE A 63 14.12 7.24 -4.30
CA ILE A 63 15.34 7.05 -5.09
C ILE A 63 15.37 5.61 -5.59
N ALA A 64 15.57 5.44 -6.88
CA ALA A 64 15.54 4.15 -7.54
C ALA A 64 16.61 4.04 -8.62
N GLU A 65 16.83 2.82 -9.07
CA GLU A 65 17.78 2.50 -10.15
C GLU A 65 17.12 1.62 -11.20
N GLY A 66 17.71 1.61 -12.39
CA GLY A 66 17.24 0.79 -13.48
C GLY A 66 16.17 1.46 -14.31
N LYS A 67 15.53 0.69 -15.17
CA LYS A 67 14.56 1.20 -16.13
C LYS A 67 13.15 0.94 -15.65
N MET A 68 12.31 1.97 -15.64
CA MET A 68 10.88 1.80 -15.40
C MET A 68 10.23 1.10 -16.58
N ARG A 69 9.20 0.30 -16.30
CA ARG A 69 8.52 -0.51 -17.30
C ARG A 69 7.05 -0.12 -17.41
N LYS A 70 6.39 -0.72 -18.38
CA LYS A 70 4.94 -0.65 -18.50
C LYS A 70 4.31 -1.30 -17.27
N PRO A 71 3.23 -0.73 -16.70
CA PRO A 71 2.57 -1.33 -15.54
C PRO A 71 2.08 -2.74 -15.84
N PRO A 72 2.15 -3.66 -14.86
CA PRO A 72 1.54 -4.97 -15.00
C PRO A 72 0.01 -4.85 -15.11
N LYS A 73 -0.63 -5.87 -15.68
CA LYS A 73 -2.08 -5.86 -15.91
C LYS A 73 -2.89 -5.74 -14.62
N ASP A 74 -2.35 -6.24 -13.51
CA ASP A 74 -3.01 -6.22 -12.21
C ASP A 74 -2.47 -5.10 -11.28
N ALA A 75 -1.92 -4.04 -11.86
CA ALA A 75 -1.44 -2.89 -11.09
C ALA A 75 -2.56 -2.12 -10.36
N GLU A 76 -3.81 -2.40 -10.69
CA GLU A 76 -4.96 -1.83 -9.99
C GLU A 76 -5.36 -2.63 -8.73
N TYR A 77 -4.68 -3.76 -8.46
CA TYR A 77 -4.98 -4.61 -7.32
C TYR A 77 -4.85 -3.84 -6.01
N ARG A 78 -5.84 -4.02 -5.13
CA ARG A 78 -5.82 -3.45 -3.79
C ARG A 78 -6.57 -4.34 -2.80
N LEU A 79 -6.19 -4.26 -1.55
CA LEU A 79 -6.94 -4.85 -0.46
C LEU A 79 -8.17 -3.99 -0.20
N TYR A 80 -9.29 -4.63 0.15
CA TYR A 80 -10.53 -3.87 0.33
C TYR A 80 -11.30 -4.30 1.57
N ARG A 81 -12.08 -5.38 1.48
CA ARG A 81 -12.95 -5.81 2.59
C ARG A 81 -12.17 -6.48 3.71
N VAL A 82 -12.59 -6.21 4.94
CA VAL A 82 -11.99 -6.79 6.13
C VAL A 82 -13.08 -7.49 6.94
N SER A 83 -12.82 -8.75 7.29
CA SER A 83 -13.70 -9.55 8.15
C SER A 83 -12.87 -10.20 9.26
N ASP A 84 -13.52 -10.63 10.33
CA ASP A 84 -12.88 -11.46 11.34
C ASP A 84 -12.86 -12.94 10.92
N ALA A 85 -12.32 -13.79 11.79
CA ALA A 85 -12.21 -15.23 11.51
C ALA A 85 -13.56 -15.94 11.39
N ASP A 86 -14.62 -15.36 11.96
CA ASP A 86 -15.98 -15.89 11.88
C ASP A 86 -16.73 -15.37 10.64
N GLY A 87 -16.08 -14.54 9.83
CA GLY A 87 -16.68 -13.96 8.63
C GLY A 87 -17.48 -12.69 8.89
N GLU A 88 -17.48 -12.17 10.09
CA GLU A 88 -18.17 -10.92 10.41
C GLU A 88 -17.43 -9.74 9.84
N ARG A 89 -18.16 -8.85 9.17
CA ARG A 89 -17.58 -7.69 8.48
C ARG A 89 -17.09 -6.65 9.49
N LEU A 90 -15.82 -6.25 9.35
CA LEU A 90 -15.19 -5.27 10.23
C LEU A 90 -14.99 -3.90 9.57
N GLY A 91 -14.95 -3.84 8.26
CA GLY A 91 -14.74 -2.58 7.54
C GLY A 91 -13.99 -2.74 6.23
N ILE A 92 -13.26 -1.71 5.85
CA ILE A 92 -12.43 -1.68 4.63
C ILE A 92 -11.02 -1.22 4.95
N VAL A 93 -10.07 -1.67 4.14
CA VAL A 93 -8.69 -1.19 4.20
C VAL A 93 -8.62 0.20 3.59
N THR A 94 -8.06 1.15 4.31
CA THR A 94 -7.89 2.53 3.84
C THR A 94 -6.44 2.90 3.57
N ASP A 95 -5.49 2.21 4.19
CA ASP A 95 -4.07 2.45 3.97
C ASP A 95 -3.26 1.25 4.45
N ALA A 96 -1.97 1.23 4.11
CA ALA A 96 -1.02 0.26 4.62
C ALA A 96 0.21 1.00 5.15
N LEU A 97 0.68 0.61 6.33
CA LEU A 97 1.91 1.14 6.90
C LEU A 97 3.08 0.28 6.45
N LEU A 98 4.04 0.91 5.79
CA LEU A 98 5.23 0.24 5.29
C LEU A 98 6.45 0.52 6.18
N ASN A 99 7.27 -0.49 6.35
CA ASN A 99 8.62 -0.31 6.84
C ASN A 99 9.46 0.19 5.67
N GLU A 100 10.08 1.37 5.82
CA GLU A 100 10.81 2.03 4.73
C GLU A 100 12.06 1.27 4.29
N GLU A 101 12.64 0.48 5.18
CA GLU A 101 13.86 -0.28 4.87
C GLU A 101 13.56 -1.60 4.17
N THR A 102 12.56 -2.34 4.67
CA THR A 102 12.24 -3.67 4.15
C THR A 102 11.15 -3.66 3.09
N LEU A 103 10.40 -2.57 2.99
CA LEU A 103 9.21 -2.39 2.14
C LEU A 103 8.11 -3.40 2.47
N ARG A 104 8.13 -3.97 3.66
CA ARG A 104 7.10 -4.88 4.15
C ARG A 104 5.99 -4.11 4.84
N VAL A 105 4.79 -4.67 4.78
CA VAL A 105 3.62 -4.11 5.47
C VAL A 105 3.72 -4.43 6.96
N ALA A 106 3.74 -3.39 7.78
CA ALA A 106 3.72 -3.54 9.24
C ALA A 106 2.29 -3.67 9.76
N ALA A 107 1.36 -2.95 9.15
CA ALA A 107 -0.06 -2.97 9.54
C ALA A 107 -0.93 -2.46 8.41
N LEU A 108 -2.20 -2.86 8.43
CA LEU A 108 -3.24 -2.30 7.56
C LEU A 108 -4.11 -1.37 8.37
N GLU A 109 -4.36 -0.18 7.86
CA GLU A 109 -5.33 0.73 8.46
C GLU A 109 -6.72 0.34 7.98
N VAL A 110 -7.66 0.22 8.92
CA VAL A 110 -9.02 -0.22 8.65
C VAL A 110 -10.02 0.82 9.16
N SER A 111 -10.99 1.13 8.32
CA SER A 111 -12.11 1.99 8.66
C SER A 111 -13.37 1.16 8.77
N ALA A 112 -14.08 1.30 9.89
CA ALA A 112 -15.39 0.66 10.12
C ALA A 112 -16.55 1.51 9.59
N GLY A 113 -16.26 2.69 9.06
CA GLY A 113 -17.23 3.64 8.52
C GLY A 113 -17.09 5.02 9.14
N PRO A 114 -17.72 6.06 8.56
CA PRO A 114 -17.52 7.44 9.00
C PRO A 114 -17.92 7.69 10.47
N MET A 115 -19.02 7.10 10.91
CA MET A 115 -19.49 7.28 12.31
C MET A 115 -18.56 6.59 13.30
N ASP A 116 -18.16 5.36 13.02
CA ASP A 116 -17.25 4.62 13.88
C ASP A 116 -15.86 5.29 13.89
N ASP A 117 -15.40 5.78 12.77
CA ASP A 117 -14.12 6.50 12.69
C ASP A 117 -14.14 7.78 13.51
N LEU A 118 -15.28 8.48 13.54
CA LEU A 118 -15.43 9.70 14.30
C LEU A 118 -15.40 9.44 15.82
N ILE A 119 -15.99 8.34 16.26
CA ILE A 119 -16.13 8.01 17.68
C ILE A 119 -14.90 7.26 18.20
N PHE A 120 -14.43 6.26 17.46
CA PHE A 120 -13.38 5.33 17.92
C PHE A 120 -12.06 5.48 17.19
N GLY A 121 -12.04 6.27 16.11
CA GLY A 121 -10.88 6.34 15.22
C GLY A 121 -10.75 5.11 14.33
N ARG A 122 -9.81 5.17 13.40
CA ARG A 122 -9.43 4.01 12.58
C ARG A 122 -8.52 3.11 13.40
N TRP A 123 -8.45 1.85 13.01
CA TRP A 123 -7.64 0.89 13.75
C TRP A 123 -6.67 0.17 12.79
N TYR A 124 -5.68 -0.51 13.35
CA TYR A 124 -4.61 -1.15 12.59
C TYR A 124 -4.64 -2.66 12.81
N ALA A 125 -4.60 -3.40 11.71
CA ALA A 125 -4.50 -4.86 11.71
C ALA A 125 -3.04 -5.25 11.47
N THR A 126 -2.47 -6.01 12.40
CA THR A 126 -1.10 -6.50 12.30
C THR A 126 -1.03 -7.98 11.97
N ALA A 127 -2.03 -8.76 12.39
CA ALA A 127 -2.14 -10.18 12.08
C ALA A 127 -3.35 -10.41 11.17
N PHE A 128 -3.09 -10.78 9.93
CA PHE A 128 -4.12 -10.96 8.93
C PHE A 128 -3.67 -11.97 7.87
N SER A 129 -4.65 -12.47 7.11
CA SER A 129 -4.40 -13.20 5.87
C SER A 129 -5.25 -12.61 4.77
N VAL A 130 -4.85 -12.81 3.52
CA VAL A 130 -5.54 -12.27 2.36
C VAL A 130 -5.97 -13.40 1.44
N LEU A 131 -7.26 -13.38 1.07
CA LEU A 131 -7.78 -14.19 -0.02
C LEU A 131 -7.78 -13.31 -1.27
N PRO A 132 -6.83 -13.54 -2.21
CA PRO A 132 -6.70 -12.64 -3.35
C PRO A 132 -7.77 -12.91 -4.41
N GLY A 133 -8.36 -11.83 -4.91
CA GLY A 133 -9.19 -11.83 -6.11
C GLY A 133 -8.40 -11.26 -7.30
N GLN A 134 -9.09 -10.93 -8.37
CA GLN A 134 -8.44 -10.34 -9.55
C GLN A 134 -8.04 -8.88 -9.34
N THR A 135 -8.95 -8.09 -8.78
CA THR A 135 -8.74 -6.66 -8.58
C THR A 135 -8.70 -6.24 -7.12
N THR A 136 -9.30 -7.04 -6.25
CA THR A 136 -9.32 -6.76 -4.79
C THR A 136 -9.01 -8.02 -4.01
N GLY A 137 -8.37 -7.84 -2.86
CA GLY A 137 -8.13 -8.90 -1.89
C GLY A 137 -9.05 -8.74 -0.70
N HIS A 138 -9.56 -9.86 -0.19
CA HIS A 138 -10.35 -9.92 1.03
C HIS A 138 -9.43 -10.24 2.22
N VAL A 139 -9.47 -9.39 3.24
CA VAL A 139 -8.60 -9.50 4.40
C VAL A 139 -9.35 -10.15 5.56
N THR A 140 -8.76 -11.18 6.15
CA THR A 140 -9.25 -11.79 7.39
C THR A 140 -8.29 -11.41 8.51
N VAL A 141 -8.83 -10.80 9.56
CA VAL A 141 -8.05 -10.35 10.71
C VAL A 141 -8.28 -11.31 11.87
N PHE A 142 -7.19 -11.65 12.55
CA PHE A 142 -7.22 -12.50 13.73
C PHE A 142 -7.29 -11.63 14.98
N CYS A 143 -7.93 -12.12 16.03
CA CYS A 143 -8.22 -11.35 17.24
C CYS A 143 -7.02 -10.62 17.82
N ASP A 144 -5.86 -11.29 17.82
CA ASP A 144 -4.64 -10.76 18.41
C ASP A 144 -3.94 -9.74 17.51
N GLY A 145 -4.44 -9.56 16.30
CA GLY A 145 -3.85 -8.62 15.33
C GLY A 145 -4.55 -7.27 15.26
N ARG A 146 -5.48 -7.01 16.18
CA ARG A 146 -6.23 -5.76 16.18
C ARG A 146 -5.65 -4.79 17.19
N GLU A 147 -5.20 -3.65 16.72
CA GLU A 147 -4.72 -2.56 17.57
C GLU A 147 -5.50 -1.29 17.21
N GLY A 148 -6.07 -0.65 18.24
CA GLY A 148 -6.80 0.59 18.04
C GLY A 148 -5.88 1.79 18.02
N THR A 149 -6.26 2.83 17.25
CA THR A 149 -5.67 4.15 17.35
C THR A 149 -6.34 4.93 18.47
N GLN A 150 -5.55 5.58 19.24
CA GLN A 150 -6.05 6.40 20.34
C GLN A 150 -5.54 7.79 20.25
#